data_7c44a9ad1a1c3ad2e152648df74bfbee
#
_entry.id   7c44a9ad1a1c3ad2e152648df74bfbee
#
_cell.length_a   1.000
_cell.length_b   1.000
_cell.length_c   1.000
_cell.angle_alpha   90.00
_cell.angle_beta   90.00
_cell.angle_gamma   90.00
#
_symmetry.space_group_name_H-M   'P 1'
#
loop_
_entity.id
_entity.type
_entity.pdbx_description
1 polymer ?
#
loop_
_entity_poly.entity_id
_entity_poly.type
_entity_poly.pdbx_seq_one_letter_code
_entity_poly.pdbx_strand_id
1 'polypeptide(L)'
;MKKRNIGLCAVALFCMHNNAKAMEPSLKQDNTTVVNHAQIAAAYKTNRPAVKNRLYTSKAVEAEILRVKKLLTNSKLAWMFENCFPNTLDTTVHYRLLDGKPDTFVYTGDIHAMWLRDSGAQVWPYLQLANKDEHLRSMLAGVIRRQFKCIELDPYANAFLDPYDPNPDHQWMSDQTQMRPELHERKWEIDSLCYPLRLAYEYWLVTGDDSVFDEHWMAAIRNILKTFREQQRKEGVGPYTFMRVTDRQLDTVCNMGKGNPVNPVGLIASVSVSYTHLTLPT
;
A
#
# COMPACT_ATOMS: atom_id res chain seq x y z
N MET A 1 -26.50 20.47 7.10
CA MET A 1 -25.81 19.53 6.21
C MET A 1 -25.70 18.20 6.92
N LYS A 2 -26.39 17.16 6.41
CA LYS A 2 -26.41 15.82 7.05
C LYS A 2 -25.08 15.10 6.82
N LYS A 3 -24.35 14.81 7.91
CA LYS A 3 -23.16 13.95 7.89
C LYS A 3 -23.59 12.54 7.48
N ARG A 4 -23.17 12.09 6.31
CA ARG A 4 -23.33 10.70 5.87
C ARG A 4 -22.29 9.86 6.61
N ASN A 5 -22.76 8.99 7.50
CA ASN A 5 -21.98 7.88 8.02
C ASN A 5 -21.68 6.90 6.88
N ILE A 6 -20.55 7.06 6.23
CA ILE A 6 -19.96 6.05 5.35
C ILE A 6 -18.77 5.50 6.12
N GLY A 7 -19.08 4.61 7.03
CA GLY A 7 -18.06 3.97 7.85
C GLY A 7 -18.19 2.46 7.77
N LEU A 8 -17.10 1.81 7.67
CA LEU A 8 -16.84 0.43 8.12
C LEU A 8 -17.34 -0.76 7.28
N CYS A 9 -17.45 -0.66 5.97
CA CYS A 9 -17.64 -1.87 5.15
C CYS A 9 -16.52 -2.16 4.13
N ALA A 10 -15.45 -1.38 4.09
CA ALA A 10 -14.50 -1.45 2.98
C ALA A 10 -13.53 -2.65 3.01
N VAL A 11 -13.35 -3.31 4.15
CA VAL A 11 -12.43 -4.48 4.24
C VAL A 11 -13.16 -5.81 4.02
N ALA A 12 -14.47 -5.85 4.24
CA ALA A 12 -15.27 -7.07 4.03
C ALA A 12 -15.96 -7.13 2.65
N LEU A 13 -16.03 -6.01 1.91
CA LEU A 13 -16.83 -5.91 0.66
C LEU A 13 -16.04 -6.12 -0.63
N PHE A 14 -14.74 -6.35 -0.57
CA PHE A 14 -13.97 -6.62 -1.80
C PHE A 14 -14.11 -8.07 -2.32
N CYS A 15 -14.83 -8.92 -1.59
CA CYS A 15 -15.04 -10.33 -1.98
C CYS A 15 -16.48 -10.68 -2.43
N MET A 16 -17.42 -9.73 -2.52
CA MET A 16 -18.81 -10.07 -2.87
C MET A 16 -19.43 -9.13 -3.90
N HIS A 17 -18.99 -9.22 -5.15
CA HIS A 17 -19.79 -8.82 -6.29
C HIS A 17 -19.55 -9.77 -7.46
N ASN A 18 -20.16 -10.94 -7.38
CA ASN A 18 -20.52 -11.71 -8.56
C ASN A 18 -21.89 -12.33 -8.32
N ASN A 19 -22.89 -11.80 -9.00
CA ASN A 19 -24.24 -12.36 -9.08
C ASN A 19 -24.19 -13.71 -9.78
N ALA A 20 -24.19 -14.79 -9.02
CA ALA A 20 -24.63 -16.09 -9.51
C ALA A 20 -25.93 -16.45 -8.80
N LYS A 21 -27.01 -16.63 -9.57
CA LYS A 21 -28.27 -17.20 -9.09
C LYS A 21 -27.94 -18.58 -8.51
N ALA A 22 -27.95 -18.68 -7.19
CA ALA A 22 -27.80 -19.95 -6.50
C ALA A 22 -29.17 -20.66 -6.47
N MET A 23 -29.20 -21.87 -7.00
CA MET A 23 -30.21 -22.87 -6.70
C MET A 23 -30.16 -23.19 -5.20
N GLU A 24 -31.30 -23.11 -4.51
CA GLU A 24 -31.41 -23.54 -3.13
C GLU A 24 -31.23 -25.07 -3.01
N PRO A 25 -30.26 -25.54 -2.22
CA PRO A 25 -30.24 -26.94 -1.82
C PRO A 25 -31.09 -27.09 -0.55
N SER A 26 -32.02 -28.02 -0.57
CA SER A 26 -32.80 -28.44 0.59
C SER A 26 -31.86 -28.84 1.74
N LEU A 27 -31.85 -28.08 2.81
CA LEU A 27 -31.13 -28.40 4.06
C LEU A 27 -31.82 -29.57 4.75
N LYS A 28 -31.24 -30.75 4.63
CA LYS A 28 -31.45 -31.82 5.63
C LYS A 28 -30.84 -31.36 6.94
N GLN A 29 -31.67 -31.31 7.99
CA GLN A 29 -31.22 -31.13 9.36
C GLN A 29 -30.28 -32.27 9.75
N ASP A 30 -28.99 -32.06 9.74
CA ASP A 30 -28.02 -32.91 10.40
C ASP A 30 -27.80 -32.41 11.83
N ASN A 31 -27.79 -33.36 12.77
CA ASN A 31 -27.59 -33.17 14.17
C ASN A 31 -26.40 -32.27 14.47
N THR A 32 -26.66 -31.06 14.87
CA THR A 32 -25.67 -30.07 15.28
C THR A 32 -25.00 -30.56 16.55
N THR A 33 -23.78 -31.06 16.42
CA THR A 33 -22.82 -31.13 17.49
C THR A 33 -22.70 -29.73 18.07
N VAL A 34 -23.10 -29.55 19.34
CA VAL A 34 -22.92 -28.29 20.07
C VAL A 34 -21.43 -28.05 20.15
N VAL A 35 -20.91 -27.23 19.25
CA VAL A 35 -19.50 -26.87 19.19
C VAL A 35 -19.24 -25.99 20.40
N ASN A 36 -18.47 -26.50 21.35
CA ASN A 36 -18.13 -25.81 22.57
C ASN A 36 -17.29 -24.57 22.25
N HIS A 37 -17.84 -23.38 22.43
CA HIS A 37 -17.17 -22.10 22.17
C HIS A 37 -15.80 -21.97 22.83
N ALA A 38 -15.57 -22.63 23.98
CA ALA A 38 -14.27 -22.69 24.64
C ALA A 38 -13.23 -23.48 23.85
N GLN A 39 -13.62 -24.54 23.14
CA GLN A 39 -12.73 -25.32 22.29
C GLN A 39 -12.38 -24.57 20.99
N ILE A 40 -13.31 -23.79 20.45
CA ILE A 40 -13.06 -22.92 19.29
C ILE A 40 -12.11 -21.78 19.67
N ALA A 41 -12.26 -21.16 20.83
CA ALA A 41 -11.35 -20.13 21.32
C ALA A 41 -9.92 -20.66 21.56
N ALA A 42 -9.78 -21.95 21.95
CA ALA A 42 -8.48 -22.59 22.11
C ALA A 42 -7.80 -22.92 20.76
N ALA A 43 -8.58 -23.07 19.67
CA ALA A 43 -8.06 -23.41 18.33
C ALA A 43 -7.41 -22.22 17.60
N TYR A 44 -7.78 -20.98 17.95
CA TYR A 44 -7.31 -19.77 17.29
C TYR A 44 -6.44 -18.91 18.19
N LYS A 45 -5.19 -19.35 18.42
CA LYS A 45 -4.20 -18.52 19.11
C LYS A 45 -3.75 -17.39 18.19
N THR A 46 -3.51 -16.20 18.78
CA THR A 46 -2.94 -15.08 18.03
C THR A 46 -1.53 -15.43 17.50
N ASN A 47 -1.27 -15.06 16.24
CA ASN A 47 0.06 -15.18 15.60
C ASN A 47 0.81 -13.85 15.64
N ARG A 48 0.24 -12.81 16.23
CA ARG A 48 0.89 -11.51 16.36
C ARG A 48 2.21 -11.64 17.15
N PRO A 49 3.25 -10.89 16.79
CA PRO A 49 4.45 -10.80 17.60
C PRO A 49 4.12 -10.37 19.04
N ALA A 50 4.93 -10.83 20.00
CA ALA A 50 4.84 -10.31 21.37
C ALA A 50 4.99 -8.77 21.33
N VAL A 51 4.31 -8.05 22.22
CA VAL A 51 4.25 -6.57 22.21
C VAL A 51 5.64 -5.93 22.10
N LYS A 52 6.62 -6.47 22.83
CA LYS A 52 8.01 -5.99 22.81
C LYS A 52 8.75 -6.16 21.48
N ASN A 53 8.22 -7.02 20.60
CA ASN A 53 8.79 -7.34 19.29
C ASN A 53 8.03 -6.66 18.14
N ARG A 54 6.97 -5.91 18.43
CA ARG A 54 6.24 -5.13 17.42
C ARG A 54 7.01 -3.89 17.08
N LEU A 55 7.12 -3.59 15.78
CA LEU A 55 7.84 -2.39 15.30
C LEU A 55 7.09 -1.11 15.66
N TYR A 56 5.75 -1.15 15.62
CA TYR A 56 4.91 -0.02 15.95
C TYR A 56 3.63 -0.47 16.66
N THR A 57 3.14 0.35 17.58
CA THR A 57 1.90 0.08 18.31
C THR A 57 1.04 1.34 18.37
N SER A 58 -0.28 1.18 18.28
CA SER A 58 -1.26 2.26 18.39
C SER A 58 -2.38 1.87 19.33
N LYS A 59 -2.65 2.73 20.31
CA LYS A 59 -3.78 2.53 21.25
C LYS A 59 -5.12 2.50 20.52
N ALA A 60 -5.29 3.33 19.49
CA ALA A 60 -6.52 3.36 18.72
C ALA A 60 -6.72 2.08 17.90
N VAL A 61 -5.65 1.51 17.35
CA VAL A 61 -5.70 0.24 16.60
C VAL A 61 -6.02 -0.93 17.56
N GLU A 62 -5.39 -1.00 18.72
CA GLU A 62 -5.69 -2.04 19.71
C GLU A 62 -7.15 -1.95 20.20
N ALA A 63 -7.64 -0.73 20.45
CA ALA A 63 -9.05 -0.52 20.84
C ALA A 63 -10.02 -0.95 19.72
N GLU A 64 -9.67 -0.68 18.46
CA GLU A 64 -10.49 -1.08 17.30
C GLU A 64 -10.52 -2.59 17.12
N ILE A 65 -9.38 -3.28 17.33
CA ILE A 65 -9.34 -4.75 17.33
C ILE A 65 -10.31 -5.32 18.37
N LEU A 66 -10.24 -4.82 19.59
CA LEU A 66 -11.15 -5.27 20.67
C LEU A 66 -12.62 -4.98 20.35
N ARG A 67 -12.92 -3.81 19.76
CA ARG A 67 -14.27 -3.42 19.34
C ARG A 67 -14.82 -4.37 18.27
N VAL A 68 -14.05 -4.61 17.22
CA VAL A 68 -14.49 -5.44 16.09
C VAL A 68 -14.64 -6.90 16.52
N LYS A 69 -13.72 -7.43 17.32
CA LYS A 69 -13.81 -8.81 17.84
C LYS A 69 -15.10 -9.05 18.65
N LYS A 70 -15.59 -8.04 19.38
CA LYS A 70 -16.87 -8.15 20.13
C LYS A 70 -18.10 -8.18 19.20
N LEU A 71 -18.00 -7.63 17.99
CA LEU A 71 -19.08 -7.59 17.02
C LEU A 71 -19.13 -8.85 16.12
N LEU A 72 -18.01 -9.54 15.98
CA LEU A 72 -17.89 -10.72 15.14
C LEU A 72 -18.32 -11.97 15.91
N THR A 73 -19.40 -12.62 15.45
CA THR A 73 -19.87 -13.91 16.01
C THR A 73 -19.03 -15.10 15.52
N ASN A 74 -18.42 -14.98 14.35
CA ASN A 74 -17.53 -16.00 13.80
C ASN A 74 -16.12 -15.86 14.38
N SER A 75 -15.69 -16.84 15.18
CA SER A 75 -14.39 -16.84 15.86
C SER A 75 -13.18 -16.83 14.90
N LYS A 76 -13.29 -17.47 13.72
CA LYS A 76 -12.24 -17.45 12.69
C LYS A 76 -12.07 -16.06 12.08
N LEU A 77 -13.17 -15.38 11.79
CA LEU A 77 -13.12 -14.00 11.30
C LEU A 77 -12.56 -13.04 12.34
N ALA A 78 -12.94 -13.21 13.61
CA ALA A 78 -12.40 -12.42 14.72
C ALA A 78 -10.89 -12.63 14.87
N TRP A 79 -10.41 -13.86 14.77
CA TRP A 79 -9.00 -14.19 14.77
C TRP A 79 -8.27 -13.62 13.53
N MET A 80 -8.84 -13.75 12.34
CA MET A 80 -8.25 -13.17 11.12
C MET A 80 -8.11 -11.65 11.24
N PHE A 81 -9.15 -10.95 11.72
CA PHE A 81 -9.09 -9.50 11.91
C PHE A 81 -8.01 -9.11 12.92
N GLU A 82 -7.91 -9.80 14.05
CA GLU A 82 -6.89 -9.55 15.08
C GLU A 82 -5.46 -9.69 14.55
N ASN A 83 -5.24 -10.61 13.62
CA ASN A 83 -3.89 -10.88 13.10
C ASN A 83 -3.56 -10.06 11.83
N CYS A 84 -4.54 -9.85 10.94
CA CYS A 84 -4.30 -9.16 9.67
C CYS A 84 -4.35 -7.64 9.82
N PHE A 85 -5.31 -7.11 10.60
CA PHE A 85 -5.50 -5.66 10.71
C PHE A 85 -4.26 -4.92 11.25
N PRO A 86 -3.58 -5.38 12.33
CA PRO A 86 -2.39 -4.70 12.82
C PRO A 86 -1.08 -5.14 12.16
N ASN A 87 -1.09 -6.08 11.24
CA ASN A 87 0.13 -6.73 10.73
C ASN A 87 1.14 -5.72 10.17
N THR A 88 0.70 -4.74 9.41
CA THR A 88 1.56 -3.68 8.88
C THR A 88 2.29 -2.93 9.99
N LEU A 89 1.58 -2.54 11.06
CA LEU A 89 2.20 -1.85 12.20
C LEU A 89 3.14 -2.77 12.96
N ASP A 90 2.72 -4.01 13.19
CA ASP A 90 3.47 -4.97 13.98
C ASP A 90 4.82 -5.37 13.33
N THR A 91 4.91 -5.38 11.98
CA THR A 91 6.01 -6.08 11.28
C THR A 91 6.73 -5.28 10.19
N THR A 92 6.17 -4.18 9.69
CA THR A 92 6.73 -3.50 8.50
C THR A 92 6.95 -2.00 8.64
N VAL A 93 6.47 -1.38 9.72
CA VAL A 93 6.56 0.07 9.93
C VAL A 93 7.84 0.44 10.67
N HIS A 94 8.68 1.25 10.04
CA HIS A 94 9.89 1.82 10.61
C HIS A 94 9.72 3.33 10.79
N TYR A 95 9.19 3.72 11.96
CA TYR A 95 8.95 5.11 12.31
C TYR A 95 10.18 5.74 12.96
N ARG A 96 10.48 6.98 12.58
CA ARG A 96 11.56 7.80 13.17
C ARG A 96 11.23 9.29 13.08
N LEU A 97 12.00 10.10 13.75
CA LEU A 97 12.01 11.55 13.57
C LEU A 97 13.31 11.93 12.84
N LEU A 98 13.18 12.66 11.75
CA LEU A 98 14.28 13.28 11.02
C LEU A 98 14.11 14.80 11.11
N ASP A 99 15.10 15.47 11.70
CA ASP A 99 15.06 16.92 11.95
C ASP A 99 13.78 17.37 12.68
N GLY A 100 13.34 16.54 13.65
CA GLY A 100 12.14 16.78 14.42
C GLY A 100 10.81 16.51 13.70
N LYS A 101 10.84 16.16 12.42
CA LYS A 101 9.65 15.82 11.62
C LYS A 101 9.46 14.30 11.53
N PRO A 102 8.21 13.80 11.58
CA PRO A 102 7.91 12.39 11.36
C PRO A 102 8.40 11.91 9.99
N ASP A 103 9.01 10.75 9.96
CA ASP A 103 9.45 10.03 8.79
C ASP A 103 9.19 8.54 9.00
N THR A 104 8.47 7.90 8.10
CA THR A 104 8.09 6.50 8.26
C THR A 104 8.34 5.73 6.98
N PHE A 105 9.15 4.70 7.08
CA PHE A 105 9.37 3.74 6.02
C PHE A 105 8.50 2.51 6.25
N VAL A 106 7.87 1.98 5.20
CA VAL A 106 6.99 0.81 5.30
C VAL A 106 7.49 -0.26 4.34
N TYR A 107 7.99 -1.37 4.87
CA TYR A 107 8.38 -2.49 4.05
C TYR A 107 7.19 -3.15 3.37
N THR A 108 7.36 -3.58 2.13
CA THR A 108 6.34 -4.30 1.39
C THR A 108 6.39 -5.77 1.78
N GLY A 109 5.65 -6.11 2.83
CA GLY A 109 5.64 -7.46 3.42
C GLY A 109 7.01 -7.85 3.96
N ASP A 110 7.58 -8.92 3.42
CA ASP A 110 8.90 -9.47 3.77
C ASP A 110 10.05 -8.91 2.90
N ILE A 111 9.74 -8.01 1.95
CA ILE A 111 10.75 -7.35 1.12
C ILE A 111 11.20 -6.06 1.81
N HIS A 112 12.51 -5.94 2.05
CA HIS A 112 13.13 -4.76 2.67
C HIS A 112 13.21 -3.57 1.72
N ALA A 113 12.07 -3.23 1.13
CA ALA A 113 11.89 -2.08 0.26
C ALA A 113 10.47 -1.52 0.40
N MET A 114 10.29 -0.26 0.02
CA MET A 114 9.02 0.44 0.10
C MET A 114 8.52 0.76 -1.30
N TRP A 115 7.48 0.04 -1.75
CA TRP A 115 6.70 0.44 -2.93
C TRP A 115 5.79 1.61 -2.57
N LEU A 116 5.72 2.60 -3.44
CA LEU A 116 4.90 3.80 -3.20
C LEU A 116 3.41 3.47 -3.16
N ARG A 117 2.93 2.61 -4.05
CA ARG A 117 1.54 2.13 -4.05
C ARG A 117 1.23 1.36 -2.79
N ASP A 118 2.06 0.34 -2.51
CA ASP A 118 1.82 -0.64 -1.44
C ASP A 118 1.85 0.03 -0.07
N SER A 119 2.83 0.88 0.20
CA SER A 119 2.93 1.60 1.48
C SER A 119 1.70 2.44 1.77
N GLY A 120 1.14 3.12 0.75
CA GLY A 120 -0.10 3.86 0.89
C GLY A 120 -1.30 2.96 1.16
N ALA A 121 -1.39 1.81 0.47
CA ALA A 121 -2.47 0.84 0.66
C ALA A 121 -2.40 0.15 2.03
N GLN A 122 -1.19 -0.22 2.48
CA GLN A 122 -0.96 -0.89 3.75
C GLN A 122 -1.37 -0.04 4.96
N VAL A 123 -1.19 1.29 4.91
CA VAL A 123 -1.56 2.17 6.02
C VAL A 123 -2.97 2.76 5.89
N TRP A 124 -3.61 2.62 4.72
CA TRP A 124 -4.94 3.16 4.45
C TRP A 124 -6.01 2.81 5.49
N PRO A 125 -6.09 1.56 6.01
CA PRO A 125 -7.11 1.20 6.99
C PRO A 125 -7.03 1.99 8.30
N TYR A 126 -5.89 2.59 8.61
CA TYR A 126 -5.66 3.31 9.86
C TYR A 126 -6.05 4.78 9.81
N LEU A 127 -6.28 5.36 8.63
CA LEU A 127 -6.62 6.78 8.48
C LEU A 127 -7.81 7.21 9.34
N GLN A 128 -8.85 6.39 9.41
CA GLN A 128 -10.05 6.69 10.19
C GLN A 128 -9.81 6.70 11.72
N LEU A 129 -8.65 6.22 12.15
CA LEU A 129 -8.23 6.20 13.55
C LEU A 129 -7.25 7.32 13.89
N ALA A 130 -6.77 8.08 12.91
CA ALA A 130 -5.73 9.11 13.07
C ALA A 130 -6.09 10.18 14.11
N ASN A 131 -7.37 10.57 14.19
CA ASN A 131 -7.85 11.56 15.19
C ASN A 131 -8.04 10.99 16.60
N LYS A 132 -7.91 9.67 16.77
CA LYS A 132 -8.05 9.00 18.07
C LYS A 132 -6.70 8.70 18.73
N ASP A 133 -5.60 8.86 17.98
CA ASP A 133 -4.26 8.53 18.46
C ASP A 133 -3.25 9.43 17.73
N GLU A 134 -2.67 10.39 18.47
CA GLU A 134 -1.71 11.34 17.93
C GLU A 134 -0.43 10.64 17.45
N HIS A 135 0.00 9.56 18.15
CA HIS A 135 1.15 8.76 17.72
C HIS A 135 0.87 8.12 16.35
N LEU A 136 -0.31 7.51 16.17
CA LEU A 136 -0.73 6.95 14.87
C LEU A 136 -0.79 8.02 13.78
N ARG A 137 -1.34 9.22 14.10
CA ARG A 137 -1.39 10.35 13.17
C ARG A 137 0.01 10.78 12.75
N SER A 138 0.95 10.85 13.69
CA SER A 138 2.36 11.17 13.41
C SER A 138 3.02 10.14 12.49
N MET A 139 2.78 8.86 12.71
CA MET A 139 3.28 7.79 11.83
C MET A 139 2.73 7.93 10.40
N LEU A 140 1.43 8.19 10.23
CA LEU A 140 0.80 8.40 8.92
C LEU A 140 1.37 9.62 8.19
N ALA A 141 1.56 10.74 8.90
CA ALA A 141 2.24 11.91 8.37
C ALA A 141 3.66 11.59 7.90
N GLY A 142 4.36 10.73 8.67
CA GLY A 142 5.70 10.23 8.33
C GLY A 142 5.71 9.44 7.01
N VAL A 143 4.73 8.56 6.78
CA VAL A 143 4.61 7.81 5.51
C VAL A 143 4.44 8.77 4.34
N ILE A 144 3.55 9.76 4.46
CA ILE A 144 3.29 10.75 3.42
C ILE A 144 4.57 11.53 3.08
N ARG A 145 5.29 12.04 4.09
CA ARG A 145 6.55 12.76 3.88
C ARG A 145 7.61 11.88 3.22
N ARG A 146 7.73 10.62 3.65
CA ARG A 146 8.66 9.66 3.03
C ARG A 146 8.32 9.42 1.56
N GLN A 147 7.06 9.21 1.22
CA GLN A 147 6.62 9.01 -0.16
C GLN A 147 6.96 10.23 -1.04
N PHE A 148 6.78 11.45 -0.55
CA PHE A 148 7.13 12.65 -1.33
C PHE A 148 8.63 12.82 -1.53
N LYS A 149 9.46 12.54 -0.52
CA LYS A 149 10.92 12.49 -0.68
C LYS A 149 11.37 11.44 -1.69
N CYS A 150 10.73 10.29 -1.73
CA CYS A 150 10.98 9.25 -2.73
C CYS A 150 10.65 9.76 -4.15
N ILE A 151 9.49 10.40 -4.35
CA ILE A 151 9.08 10.96 -5.64
C ILE A 151 9.99 12.14 -6.06
N GLU A 152 10.46 12.93 -5.10
CA GLU A 152 11.43 14.00 -5.36
C GLU A 152 12.75 13.43 -5.86
N LEU A 153 13.21 12.32 -5.29
CA LEU A 153 14.43 11.62 -5.66
C LEU A 153 14.35 11.04 -7.08
N ASP A 154 13.30 10.25 -7.37
CA ASP A 154 13.07 9.68 -8.71
C ASP A 154 11.58 9.33 -8.92
N PRO A 155 10.85 10.11 -9.75
CA PRO A 155 9.43 9.88 -10.00
C PRO A 155 9.16 8.67 -10.92
N TYR A 156 10.17 8.08 -11.52
CA TYR A 156 10.07 6.87 -12.34
C TYR A 156 10.28 5.58 -11.55
N ALA A 157 10.81 5.68 -10.33
CA ALA A 157 10.97 4.53 -9.46
C ALA A 157 9.66 4.19 -8.76
N ASN A 158 9.38 2.90 -8.65
CA ASN A 158 8.22 2.37 -7.94
C ASN A 158 8.57 1.90 -6.53
N ALA A 159 9.84 1.49 -6.27
CA ALA A 159 10.28 0.99 -4.99
C ALA A 159 11.64 1.56 -4.57
N PHE A 160 11.78 1.84 -3.27
CA PHE A 160 12.91 2.52 -2.67
C PHE A 160 13.50 1.71 -1.52
N LEU A 161 14.77 1.92 -1.23
CA LEU A 161 15.47 1.34 -0.08
C LEU A 161 15.41 2.28 1.12
N ASP A 162 15.34 1.70 2.33
CA ASP A 162 15.47 2.50 3.55
C ASP A 162 16.93 2.89 3.74
N PRO A 163 17.28 4.18 3.76
CA PRO A 163 18.66 4.62 3.97
C PRO A 163 19.24 4.23 5.33
N TYR A 164 18.43 3.73 6.24
CA TYR A 164 18.81 3.28 7.58
C TYR A 164 18.74 1.77 7.75
N ASP A 165 18.42 1.01 6.69
CA ASP A 165 18.51 -0.45 6.72
C ASP A 165 19.99 -0.87 6.60
N PRO A 166 20.54 -1.63 7.56
CA PRO A 166 21.91 -2.12 7.47
C PRO A 166 22.11 -3.19 6.38
N ASN A 167 21.03 -3.79 5.88
CA ASN A 167 21.05 -4.87 4.89
C ASN A 167 20.02 -4.62 3.78
N PRO A 168 20.18 -3.56 2.97
CA PRO A 168 19.22 -3.22 1.93
C PRO A 168 19.18 -4.29 0.83
N ASP A 169 18.00 -4.55 0.29
CA ASP A 169 17.79 -5.49 -0.80
C ASP A 169 18.08 -4.84 -2.16
N HIS A 170 19.26 -5.08 -2.70
CA HIS A 170 19.72 -4.60 -4.00
C HIS A 170 19.42 -5.55 -5.18
N GLN A 171 18.37 -6.37 -5.09
CA GLN A 171 18.03 -7.40 -6.07
C GLN A 171 18.02 -6.89 -7.52
N TRP A 172 17.54 -5.68 -7.76
CA TRP A 172 17.30 -5.15 -9.10
C TRP A 172 18.33 -4.12 -9.59
N MET A 173 19.48 -4.01 -8.92
CA MET A 173 20.53 -3.05 -9.31
C MET A 173 21.12 -3.29 -10.71
N SER A 174 20.94 -4.49 -11.26
CA SER A 174 21.37 -4.83 -12.64
C SER A 174 20.37 -4.42 -13.72
N ASP A 175 19.21 -3.89 -13.38
CA ASP A 175 18.23 -3.40 -14.36
C ASP A 175 18.84 -2.33 -15.25
N GLN A 176 18.60 -2.44 -16.55
CA GLN A 176 19.07 -1.48 -17.56
C GLN A 176 18.11 -0.28 -17.61
N THR A 177 18.28 0.61 -16.65
CA THR A 177 17.61 1.88 -16.48
C THR A 177 18.55 2.82 -15.71
N GLN A 178 18.13 4.03 -15.35
CA GLN A 178 18.95 4.96 -14.55
C GLN A 178 18.86 4.60 -13.05
N MET A 179 19.36 3.41 -12.66
CA MET A 179 19.38 2.98 -11.29
C MET A 179 20.26 3.88 -10.42
N ARG A 180 19.87 4.00 -9.14
CA ARG A 180 20.60 4.71 -8.09
C ARG A 180 20.66 3.83 -6.84
N PRO A 181 21.64 4.06 -5.93
CA PRO A 181 21.79 3.26 -4.70
C PRO A 181 20.55 3.26 -3.77
N GLU A 182 19.75 4.32 -3.83
CA GLU A 182 18.56 4.50 -3.00
C GLU A 182 17.32 3.76 -3.53
N LEU A 183 17.41 3.21 -4.74
CA LEU A 183 16.29 2.55 -5.41
C LEU A 183 16.38 1.04 -5.25
N HIS A 184 15.27 0.41 -4.90
CA HIS A 184 15.12 -1.03 -5.02
C HIS A 184 14.75 -1.41 -6.45
N GLU A 185 13.77 -0.70 -7.05
CA GLU A 185 13.30 -0.94 -8.41
C GLU A 185 12.93 0.38 -9.10
N ARG A 186 13.32 0.53 -10.38
CA ARG A 186 12.99 1.72 -11.19
C ARG A 186 12.07 1.36 -12.36
N LYS A 187 10.96 0.71 -12.04
CA LYS A 187 9.94 0.31 -13.00
C LYS A 187 8.78 1.30 -12.97
N TRP A 188 8.58 2.02 -14.08
CA TRP A 188 7.56 3.05 -14.17
C TRP A 188 6.14 2.48 -14.05
N GLU A 189 5.44 2.90 -13.03
CA GLU A 189 4.05 2.57 -12.75
C GLU A 189 3.29 3.85 -12.39
N ILE A 190 2.24 4.19 -13.14
CA ILE A 190 1.47 5.43 -12.91
C ILE A 190 0.85 5.48 -11.50
N ASP A 191 0.44 4.36 -10.97
CA ASP A 191 -0.18 4.25 -9.65
C ASP A 191 0.83 4.57 -8.53
N SER A 192 2.12 4.34 -8.72
CA SER A 192 3.17 4.75 -7.80
C SER A 192 3.17 6.24 -7.51
N LEU A 193 2.72 7.07 -8.44
CA LEU A 193 2.57 8.51 -8.23
C LEU A 193 1.15 8.91 -7.78
N CYS A 194 0.15 8.09 -8.04
CA CYS A 194 -1.24 8.39 -7.68
C CYS A 194 -1.56 8.04 -6.22
N TYR A 195 -1.04 6.92 -5.71
CA TYR A 195 -1.33 6.45 -4.35
C TYR A 195 -0.82 7.40 -3.25
N PRO A 196 0.40 7.98 -3.33
CA PRO A 196 0.84 9.00 -2.39
C PRO A 196 -0.07 10.23 -2.34
N LEU A 197 -0.54 10.71 -3.49
CA LEU A 197 -1.49 11.82 -3.55
C LEU A 197 -2.82 11.46 -2.88
N ARG A 198 -3.33 10.26 -3.15
CA ARG A 198 -4.55 9.74 -2.54
C ARG A 198 -4.42 9.66 -1.02
N LEU A 199 -3.30 9.12 -0.51
CA LEU A 199 -3.04 9.01 0.91
C LEU A 199 -2.98 10.39 1.59
N ALA A 200 -2.23 11.33 1.02
CA ALA A 200 -2.08 12.67 1.56
C ALA A 200 -3.39 13.44 1.57
N TYR A 201 -4.18 13.33 0.51
CA TYR A 201 -5.49 13.98 0.41
C TYR A 201 -6.48 13.45 1.46
N GLU A 202 -6.59 12.12 1.61
CA GLU A 202 -7.48 11.53 2.61
C GLU A 202 -7.01 11.80 4.04
N TYR A 203 -5.69 11.77 4.28
CA TYR A 203 -5.13 12.17 5.56
C TYR A 203 -5.54 13.58 5.95
N TRP A 204 -5.40 14.53 5.03
CA TRP A 204 -5.83 15.92 5.25
C TRP A 204 -7.34 16.02 5.49
N LEU A 205 -8.17 15.32 4.71
CA LEU A 205 -9.62 15.33 4.90
C LEU A 205 -10.03 14.79 6.27
N VAL A 206 -9.36 13.75 6.76
CA VAL A 206 -9.68 13.13 8.06
C VAL A 206 -9.17 13.98 9.22
N THR A 207 -7.94 14.48 9.11
CA THR A 207 -7.24 15.10 10.26
C THR A 207 -7.30 16.63 10.27
N GLY A 208 -7.49 17.27 9.13
CA GLY A 208 -7.31 18.71 8.94
C GLY A 208 -5.86 19.17 8.99
N ASP A 209 -4.90 18.24 9.12
CA ASP A 209 -3.47 18.54 9.21
C ASP A 209 -2.86 18.73 7.82
N ASP A 210 -2.48 19.94 7.49
CA ASP A 210 -1.85 20.34 6.24
C ASP A 210 -0.31 20.41 6.33
N SER A 211 0.28 20.10 7.47
CA SER A 211 1.73 20.17 7.70
C SER A 211 2.56 19.24 6.83
N VAL A 212 1.90 18.28 6.17
CA VAL A 212 2.53 17.35 5.22
C VAL A 212 2.73 17.97 3.83
N PHE A 213 2.09 19.12 3.53
CA PHE A 213 2.19 19.84 2.26
C PHE A 213 3.35 20.85 2.29
N ASP A 214 4.52 20.36 2.58
CA ASP A 214 5.76 21.13 2.70
C ASP A 214 6.52 21.29 1.35
N GLU A 215 7.78 21.73 1.43
CA GLU A 215 8.64 21.91 0.26
C GLU A 215 8.89 20.61 -0.54
N HIS A 216 8.99 19.46 0.14
CA HIS A 216 9.14 18.15 -0.49
C HIS A 216 7.89 17.74 -1.26
N TRP A 217 6.71 18.01 -0.68
CA TRP A 217 5.44 17.82 -1.38
C TRP A 217 5.38 18.66 -2.66
N MET A 218 5.75 19.94 -2.58
CA MET A 218 5.75 20.84 -3.76
C MET A 218 6.72 20.36 -4.84
N ALA A 219 7.91 19.87 -4.47
CA ALA A 219 8.88 19.31 -5.40
C ALA A 219 8.34 18.02 -6.04
N ALA A 220 7.77 17.13 -5.25
CA ALA A 220 7.14 15.90 -5.73
C ALA A 220 5.99 16.18 -6.71
N ILE A 221 5.11 17.15 -6.42
CA ILE A 221 4.03 17.53 -7.35
C ILE A 221 4.57 18.01 -8.70
N ARG A 222 5.62 18.84 -8.69
CA ARG A 222 6.25 19.27 -9.94
C ARG A 222 6.82 18.08 -10.73
N ASN A 223 7.47 17.14 -10.06
CA ASN A 223 7.99 15.91 -10.67
C ASN A 223 6.86 15.04 -11.23
N ILE A 224 5.77 14.84 -10.49
CA ILE A 224 4.59 14.10 -10.95
C ILE A 224 4.03 14.71 -12.24
N LEU A 225 3.78 16.02 -12.24
CA LEU A 225 3.22 16.72 -13.40
C LEU A 225 4.15 16.66 -14.60
N LYS A 226 5.47 16.81 -14.38
CA LYS A 226 6.48 16.65 -15.43
C LYS A 226 6.45 15.24 -15.99
N THR A 227 6.52 14.22 -15.16
CA THR A 227 6.52 12.80 -15.55
C THR A 227 5.25 12.44 -16.32
N PHE A 228 4.09 12.90 -15.88
CA PHE A 228 2.83 12.67 -16.59
C PHE A 228 2.83 13.31 -17.99
N ARG A 229 3.35 14.55 -18.15
CA ARG A 229 3.49 15.19 -19.45
C ARG A 229 4.45 14.43 -20.36
N GLU A 230 5.61 13.99 -19.85
CA GLU A 230 6.58 13.18 -20.59
C GLU A 230 5.95 11.86 -21.04
N GLN A 231 5.17 11.21 -20.18
CA GLN A 231 4.53 9.93 -20.48
C GLN A 231 3.22 10.03 -21.27
N GLN A 232 2.71 11.22 -21.53
CA GLN A 232 1.74 11.45 -22.61
C GLN A 232 2.35 11.25 -24.00
N ARG A 233 3.68 11.30 -24.10
CA ARG A 233 4.47 11.03 -25.31
C ARG A 233 4.05 11.87 -26.54
N LYS A 234 3.55 13.08 -26.31
CA LYS A 234 3.17 14.00 -27.39
C LYS A 234 4.37 14.52 -28.17
N GLU A 235 5.54 14.62 -27.52
CA GLU A 235 6.79 15.13 -28.06
C GLU A 235 7.83 14.01 -28.26
N GLY A 236 7.40 12.76 -28.38
CA GLY A 236 8.26 11.58 -28.54
C GLY A 236 8.14 10.57 -27.40
N VAL A 237 9.05 9.60 -27.36
CA VAL A 237 8.98 8.46 -26.43
C VAL A 237 9.33 8.82 -24.98
N GLY A 238 9.84 10.04 -24.73
CA GLY A 238 10.29 10.46 -23.40
C GLY A 238 11.66 9.89 -22.99
N PRO A 239 12.15 10.29 -21.81
CA PRO A 239 13.49 9.91 -21.33
C PRO A 239 13.55 8.53 -20.69
N TYR A 240 12.41 7.92 -20.35
CA TYR A 240 12.36 6.67 -19.58
C TYR A 240 12.59 5.45 -20.47
N THR A 241 13.48 4.57 -20.01
CA THR A 241 13.70 3.24 -20.57
C THR A 241 13.84 2.22 -19.45
N PHE A 242 13.45 0.98 -19.72
CA PHE A 242 13.58 -0.12 -18.76
C PHE A 242 13.77 -1.45 -19.47
N MET A 243 14.86 -2.14 -19.18
CA MET A 243 15.07 -3.53 -19.57
C MET A 243 15.62 -4.32 -18.37
N ARG A 244 15.06 -5.50 -18.16
CA ARG A 244 15.53 -6.45 -17.16
C ARG A 244 15.93 -7.74 -17.85
N VAL A 245 17.17 -8.16 -17.66
CA VAL A 245 17.64 -9.44 -18.13
C VAL A 245 17.19 -10.53 -17.16
N THR A 246 16.18 -11.27 -17.57
CA THR A 246 15.56 -12.35 -16.77
C THR A 246 15.11 -13.45 -17.71
N ASP A 247 14.94 -14.65 -17.19
CA ASP A 247 14.31 -15.79 -17.88
C ASP A 247 12.79 -15.58 -18.10
N ARG A 248 12.22 -14.56 -17.51
CA ARG A 248 10.81 -14.17 -17.65
C ARG A 248 10.67 -13.06 -18.67
N GLN A 249 10.25 -13.39 -19.90
CA GLN A 249 10.05 -12.41 -20.98
C GLN A 249 9.14 -11.23 -20.62
N LEU A 250 8.24 -11.43 -19.67
CA LEU A 250 7.23 -10.44 -19.26
C LEU A 250 7.79 -9.29 -18.41
N ASP A 251 9.01 -9.42 -17.88
CA ASP A 251 9.62 -8.39 -17.05
C ASP A 251 10.39 -7.34 -17.84
N THR A 252 10.60 -7.58 -19.13
CA THR A 252 11.31 -6.63 -20.01
C THR A 252 10.32 -5.80 -20.82
N VAL A 253 10.51 -4.49 -20.79
CA VAL A 253 9.71 -3.56 -21.60
C VAL A 253 10.15 -3.69 -23.07
N CYS A 254 9.18 -3.88 -23.98
CA CYS A 254 9.45 -4.02 -25.41
C CYS A 254 10.09 -2.76 -26.05
N ASN A 255 10.46 -2.84 -27.32
CA ASN A 255 11.09 -1.74 -28.08
C ASN A 255 12.33 -1.15 -27.39
N MET A 256 13.27 -2.00 -27.02
CA MET A 256 14.51 -1.59 -26.35
C MET A 256 14.25 -0.80 -25.06
N GLY A 257 13.30 -1.23 -24.26
CA GLY A 257 12.94 -0.61 -22.99
C GLY A 257 12.03 0.62 -23.09
N LYS A 258 11.65 1.03 -24.30
CA LYS A 258 10.80 2.23 -24.51
C LYS A 258 9.31 1.97 -24.45
N GLY A 259 8.90 0.72 -24.50
CA GLY A 259 7.50 0.31 -24.55
C GLY A 259 6.87 0.42 -25.93
N ASN A 260 5.65 -0.03 -26.06
CA ASN A 260 4.88 0.09 -27.28
C ASN A 260 4.60 1.56 -27.63
N PRO A 261 4.50 1.91 -28.93
CA PRO A 261 3.97 3.19 -29.35
C PRO A 261 2.59 3.44 -28.72
N VAL A 262 2.35 4.65 -28.26
CA VAL A 262 1.06 5.07 -27.72
C VAL A 262 0.43 6.13 -28.60
N ASN A 263 -0.90 6.17 -28.67
CA ASN A 263 -1.61 7.24 -29.34
C ASN A 263 -1.46 8.53 -28.51
N PRO A 264 -0.91 9.63 -29.07
CA PRO A 264 -0.64 10.87 -28.33
C PRO A 264 -1.90 11.72 -28.10
N VAL A 265 -3.01 11.09 -27.70
CA VAL A 265 -4.29 11.77 -27.44
C VAL A 265 -4.44 12.32 -26.00
N GLY A 266 -3.39 12.22 -25.21
CA GLY A 266 -3.36 12.77 -23.84
C GLY A 266 -3.40 11.74 -22.74
N LEU A 267 -3.56 10.45 -23.04
CA LEU A 267 -3.43 9.37 -22.07
C LEU A 267 -1.95 9.20 -21.67
N ILE A 268 -1.75 8.86 -20.40
CA ILE A 268 -0.41 8.64 -19.86
C ILE A 268 -0.01 7.17 -20.09
N ALA A 269 1.12 6.95 -20.75
CA ALA A 269 1.65 5.60 -20.87
C ALA A 269 2.14 5.11 -19.50
N SER A 270 1.80 3.88 -19.16
CA SER A 270 2.29 3.19 -17.96
C SER A 270 2.90 1.85 -18.37
N VAL A 271 3.96 1.45 -17.70
CA VAL A 271 4.51 0.10 -17.85
C VAL A 271 3.63 -0.86 -17.04
N SER A 272 3.47 -2.09 -17.52
CA SER A 272 2.72 -3.08 -16.76
C SER A 272 3.42 -3.35 -15.42
N VAL A 273 2.65 -3.37 -14.35
CA VAL A 273 3.12 -3.86 -13.05
C VAL A 273 3.48 -5.35 -13.14
N SER A 274 4.47 -5.78 -12.39
CA SER A 274 5.02 -7.15 -12.47
C SER A 274 4.00 -8.27 -12.19
N TYR A 275 2.89 -7.96 -11.54
CA TYR A 275 1.80 -8.89 -11.23
C TYR A 275 0.55 -8.72 -12.11
N THR A 276 0.52 -7.74 -13.01
CA THR A 276 -0.64 -7.52 -13.88
C THR A 276 -0.57 -8.41 -15.12
N HIS A 277 -0.81 -9.67 -14.95
CA HIS A 277 -1.36 -10.52 -16.00
C HIS A 277 -2.90 -10.49 -15.98
N LEU A 278 -3.48 -9.34 -15.72
CA LEU A 278 -4.89 -9.11 -15.96
C LEU A 278 -5.07 -8.98 -17.47
N THR A 279 -5.16 -10.11 -18.16
CA THR A 279 -5.95 -10.16 -19.36
C THR A 279 -7.36 -9.80 -18.93
N LEU A 280 -7.76 -8.56 -19.19
CA LEU A 280 -9.18 -8.24 -19.17
C LEU A 280 -9.84 -9.23 -20.11
N PRO A 281 -10.87 -9.98 -19.69
CA PRO A 281 -11.62 -10.80 -20.61
C PRO A 281 -12.17 -9.88 -21.70
N THR A 282 -11.76 -10.16 -22.93
CA THR A 282 -12.29 -9.54 -24.14
C THR A 282 -13.75 -9.88 -24.29
#